data_a5f33b1c8c288dd7ae87c455cda35a28
#
_entry.id   a5f33b1c8c288dd7ae87c455cda35a28
#
_cell.length_a   1.000
_cell.length_b   1.000
_cell.length_c   1.000
_cell.angle_alpha   90.00
_cell.angle_beta   90.00
_cell.angle_gamma   90.00
#
_symmetry.space_group_name_H-M   'P 1'
#
loop_
_entity.id
_entity.type
_entity.pdbx_description
1 polymer ?
#
loop_
_entity_poly.entity_id
_entity_poly.type
_entity_poly.pdbx_seq_one_letter_code
_entity_poly.pdbx_strand_id
1 'polypeptide(L)'
;IEAARAFRQALRLDSRLALAHLGLSRVATALEDKAAARRELELGEALAPAASPRERRRLALRRAQLDALDDLTSQARHAAYKQALDEALGQDMDDVELWLLRGNAEEATAAGRGQRGGASSVAFYERALAVRPEHLAAHHYLVHSYEMIGRIDDALAHGEVYARLAPGVPHAHHMWAHDLRRVGRTRDAIAEFLKADALENAYYAAEGVPAELDWHHQHNLDLLATSYQHQGQLHEAERLMRQSFALPPPYEYSAFNKKEWPGFLLGRGRVEDAREAGRALVSSRFAAARAIGHVALAQAALATGALDAARAEAALAERETAAVEPGAWSTQAAILPYLDLVKGLLQLRSGERAAGGAQLEDVARRLRAVPGPDAWMQALFVLESIARGAREAADWPLAESMARQMLEHDRAYAGGHYALALVAEQRGDAAAAHKSFATAARLWAHADADLPELQRLRRAVASR
;
A
#
# COMPACT_ATOMS: atom_id res chain seq x y z
N ILE A 1 -18.35 7.18 -0.97
CA ILE A 1 -19.38 8.15 -1.47
C ILE A 1 -20.49 7.39 -2.18
N GLU A 2 -20.17 6.54 -3.18
CA GLU A 2 -21.16 5.83 -4.00
C GLU A 2 -22.14 4.99 -3.17
N ALA A 3 -21.65 4.16 -2.25
CA ALA A 3 -22.49 3.35 -1.39
C ALA A 3 -23.48 4.20 -0.59
N ALA A 4 -23.06 5.36 -0.07
CA ALA A 4 -23.97 6.26 0.65
C ALA A 4 -25.06 6.83 -0.26
N ARG A 5 -24.71 7.17 -1.51
CA ARG A 5 -25.67 7.66 -2.51
C ARG A 5 -26.70 6.58 -2.86
N ALA A 6 -26.23 5.35 -3.09
CA ALA A 6 -27.08 4.22 -3.41
C ALA A 6 -28.07 3.90 -2.26
N PHE A 7 -27.60 3.84 -1.00
CA PHE A 7 -28.48 3.61 0.15
C PHE A 7 -29.48 4.75 0.38
N ARG A 8 -29.07 6.02 0.22
CA ARG A 8 -30.00 7.16 0.30
C ARG A 8 -31.03 7.13 -0.84
N GLN A 9 -30.64 6.71 -2.04
CA GLN A 9 -31.59 6.55 -3.14
C GLN A 9 -32.58 5.43 -2.83
N ALA A 10 -32.13 4.30 -2.28
CA ALA A 10 -33.02 3.22 -1.86
C ALA A 10 -34.03 3.71 -0.83
N LEU A 11 -33.64 4.49 0.17
CA LEU A 11 -34.54 5.09 1.16
C LEU A 11 -35.49 6.13 0.57
N ARG A 12 -35.14 6.82 -0.52
CA ARG A 12 -36.10 7.68 -1.25
C ARG A 12 -37.17 6.87 -1.96
N LEU A 13 -36.87 5.68 -2.43
CA LEU A 13 -37.80 4.78 -3.09
C LEU A 13 -38.68 4.01 -2.10
N ASP A 14 -38.11 3.52 -1.01
CA ASP A 14 -38.82 2.92 0.11
C ASP A 14 -38.15 3.28 1.43
N SER A 15 -38.77 4.17 2.19
CA SER A 15 -38.24 4.65 3.48
C SER A 15 -38.27 3.58 4.59
N ARG A 16 -38.82 2.40 4.33
CA ARG A 16 -38.90 1.28 5.30
C ARG A 16 -37.78 0.25 5.13
N LEU A 17 -36.82 0.49 4.30
CA LEU A 17 -35.70 -0.42 4.06
C LEU A 17 -34.69 -0.38 5.23
N ALA A 18 -34.92 -1.20 6.25
CA ALA A 18 -34.04 -1.28 7.42
C ALA A 18 -32.55 -1.54 7.08
N LEU A 19 -32.27 -2.39 6.08
CA LEU A 19 -30.91 -2.68 5.64
C LEU A 19 -30.24 -1.51 4.91
N ALA A 20 -30.97 -0.55 4.37
CA ALA A 20 -30.36 0.66 3.81
C ALA A 20 -29.78 1.55 4.91
N HIS A 21 -30.47 1.65 6.05
CA HIS A 21 -29.91 2.31 7.25
C HIS A 21 -28.71 1.56 7.82
N LEU A 22 -28.72 0.22 7.84
CA LEU A 22 -27.55 -0.58 8.19
C LEU A 22 -26.37 -0.28 7.25
N GLY A 23 -26.62 -0.17 5.95
CA GLY A 23 -25.62 0.22 4.96
C GLY A 23 -25.04 1.61 5.24
N LEU A 24 -25.86 2.61 5.52
CA LEU A 24 -25.42 3.96 5.91
C LEU A 24 -24.64 3.96 7.21
N SER A 25 -25.04 3.14 8.21
CA SER A 25 -24.26 2.93 9.43
C SER A 25 -22.83 2.42 9.13
N ARG A 26 -22.67 1.48 8.20
CA ARG A 26 -21.35 0.99 7.77
C ARG A 26 -20.53 2.09 7.07
N VAL A 27 -21.16 2.87 6.19
CA VAL A 27 -20.51 4.01 5.54
C VAL A 27 -20.03 5.03 6.56
N ALA A 28 -20.88 5.38 7.53
CA ALA A 28 -20.51 6.33 8.59
C ALA A 28 -19.30 5.82 9.42
N THR A 29 -19.26 4.50 9.73
CA THR A 29 -18.09 3.90 10.38
C THR A 29 -16.81 4.02 9.52
N ALA A 30 -16.92 3.82 8.22
CA ALA A 30 -15.78 3.96 7.32
C ALA A 30 -15.27 5.40 7.19
N LEU A 31 -16.13 6.38 7.48
CA LEU A 31 -15.83 7.82 7.56
C LEU A 31 -15.46 8.27 8.99
N GLU A 32 -15.32 7.32 9.93
CA GLU A 32 -15.00 7.57 11.35
C GLU A 32 -16.04 8.41 12.11
N ASP A 33 -17.25 8.58 11.54
CA ASP A 33 -18.39 9.25 12.20
C ASP A 33 -19.20 8.24 13.03
N LYS A 34 -18.72 8.00 14.25
CA LYS A 34 -19.34 7.07 15.21
C LYS A 34 -20.79 7.49 15.57
N ALA A 35 -21.05 8.80 15.66
CA ALA A 35 -22.37 9.29 16.00
C ALA A 35 -23.37 9.03 14.87
N ALA A 36 -23.01 9.31 13.62
CA ALA A 36 -23.84 8.98 12.48
C ALA A 36 -24.04 7.47 12.34
N ALA A 37 -22.98 6.67 12.58
CA ALA A 37 -23.09 5.20 12.51
C ALA A 37 -24.16 4.65 13.48
N ARG A 38 -24.23 5.18 14.71
CA ARG A 38 -25.25 4.78 15.69
C ARG A 38 -26.63 5.30 15.33
N ARG A 39 -26.76 6.58 14.95
CA ARG A 39 -28.06 7.14 14.51
C ARG A 39 -28.69 6.34 13.37
N GLU A 40 -27.90 6.00 12.35
CA GLU A 40 -28.39 5.20 11.23
C GLU A 40 -28.80 3.78 11.66
N LEU A 41 -28.07 3.16 12.59
CA LEU A 41 -28.48 1.87 13.12
C LEU A 41 -29.80 1.97 13.90
N GLU A 42 -29.98 2.97 14.75
CA GLU A 42 -31.22 3.21 15.51
C GLU A 42 -32.42 3.39 14.58
N LEU A 43 -32.26 4.13 13.48
CA LEU A 43 -33.31 4.25 12.45
C LEU A 43 -33.66 2.90 11.82
N GLY A 44 -32.66 2.08 11.51
CA GLY A 44 -32.89 0.73 11.02
C GLY A 44 -33.60 -0.18 12.03
N GLU A 45 -33.21 -0.09 13.32
CA GLU A 45 -33.85 -0.88 14.40
C GLU A 45 -35.29 -0.46 14.67
N ALA A 46 -35.62 0.82 14.51
CA ALA A 46 -37.03 1.27 14.61
C ALA A 46 -37.91 0.62 13.54
N LEU A 47 -37.36 0.16 12.43
CA LEU A 47 -38.06 -0.57 11.38
C LEU A 47 -38.07 -2.11 11.59
N ALA A 48 -37.33 -2.62 12.58
CA ALA A 48 -37.17 -4.04 12.85
C ALA A 48 -38.50 -4.82 13.04
N PRO A 49 -39.57 -4.23 13.65
CA PRO A 49 -40.85 -4.95 13.76
C PRO A 49 -41.45 -5.41 12.44
N ALA A 50 -41.21 -4.65 11.36
CA ALA A 50 -41.69 -4.98 10.01
C ALA A 50 -40.65 -5.74 9.17
N ALA A 51 -39.44 -5.88 9.66
CA ALA A 51 -38.31 -6.52 8.96
C ALA A 51 -38.37 -8.06 9.05
N SER A 52 -37.80 -8.74 8.07
CA SER A 52 -37.65 -10.20 8.09
C SER A 52 -36.74 -10.68 9.24
N PRO A 53 -36.84 -11.96 9.65
CA PRO A 53 -35.93 -12.52 10.66
C PRO A 53 -34.42 -12.33 10.30
N ARG A 54 -34.08 -12.44 9.02
CA ARG A 54 -32.72 -12.23 8.50
C ARG A 54 -32.26 -10.78 8.68
N GLU A 55 -33.11 -9.82 8.36
CA GLU A 55 -32.80 -8.40 8.52
C GLU A 55 -32.64 -8.02 9.99
N ARG A 56 -33.52 -8.50 10.87
CA ARG A 56 -33.41 -8.29 12.32
C ARG A 56 -32.10 -8.83 12.87
N ARG A 57 -31.71 -10.04 12.43
CA ARG A 57 -30.40 -10.62 12.81
C ARG A 57 -29.23 -9.73 12.39
N ARG A 58 -29.25 -9.21 11.16
CA ARG A 58 -28.20 -8.32 10.65
C ARG A 58 -28.11 -6.99 11.43
N LEU A 59 -29.25 -6.43 11.81
CA LEU A 59 -29.28 -5.24 12.68
C LEU A 59 -28.66 -5.52 14.06
N ALA A 60 -29.05 -6.65 14.68
CA ALA A 60 -28.49 -7.07 15.97
C ALA A 60 -26.96 -7.30 15.91
N LEU A 61 -26.48 -7.96 14.86
CA LEU A 61 -25.03 -8.12 14.62
C LEU A 61 -24.33 -6.78 14.42
N ARG A 62 -24.95 -5.83 13.73
CA ARG A 62 -24.41 -4.49 13.60
C ARG A 62 -24.33 -3.76 14.92
N ARG A 63 -25.32 -3.93 15.80
CA ARG A 63 -25.29 -3.40 17.19
C ARG A 63 -24.09 -3.97 17.93
N ALA A 64 -23.93 -5.30 17.93
CA ALA A 64 -22.80 -5.96 18.59
C ALA A 64 -21.45 -5.49 18.04
N GLN A 65 -21.35 -5.27 16.74
CA GLN A 65 -20.15 -4.70 16.12
C GLN A 65 -19.87 -3.28 16.61
N LEU A 66 -20.87 -2.38 16.61
CA LEU A 66 -20.69 -1.00 17.09
C LEU A 66 -20.32 -0.95 18.57
N ASP A 67 -20.90 -1.84 19.39
CA ASP A 67 -20.54 -1.94 20.80
C ASP A 67 -19.08 -2.39 21.02
N ALA A 68 -18.58 -3.26 20.14
CA ALA A 68 -17.17 -3.64 20.11
C ALA A 68 -16.26 -2.51 19.57
N LEU A 69 -16.76 -1.65 18.68
CA LEU A 69 -16.04 -0.48 18.17
C LEU A 69 -15.89 0.67 19.15
N ASP A 70 -16.69 0.70 20.22
CA ASP A 70 -16.55 1.75 21.27
C ASP A 70 -15.23 1.63 22.02
N ASP A 71 -14.72 0.40 22.15
CA ASP A 71 -13.44 0.13 22.82
C ASP A 71 -12.68 -0.94 22.01
N LEU A 72 -11.84 -0.49 21.09
CA LEU A 72 -11.02 -1.35 20.23
C LEU A 72 -9.97 -2.18 20.99
N THR A 73 -9.70 -1.84 22.26
CA THR A 73 -8.76 -2.58 23.11
C THR A 73 -9.43 -3.71 23.88
N SER A 74 -10.76 -3.73 23.93
CA SER A 74 -11.55 -4.73 24.66
C SER A 74 -11.65 -6.05 23.89
N GLN A 75 -10.80 -7.00 24.23
CA GLN A 75 -10.87 -8.36 23.68
C GLN A 75 -12.21 -9.04 24.03
N ALA A 76 -12.79 -8.74 25.19
CA ALA A 76 -14.08 -9.29 25.60
C ALA A 76 -15.22 -8.86 24.67
N ARG A 77 -15.28 -7.56 24.29
CA ARG A 77 -16.29 -7.06 23.36
C ARG A 77 -16.11 -7.63 21.95
N HIS A 78 -14.86 -7.74 21.49
CA HIS A 78 -14.56 -8.35 20.21
C HIS A 78 -14.95 -9.84 20.20
N ALA A 79 -14.64 -10.59 21.24
CA ALA A 79 -15.05 -11.99 21.39
C ALA A 79 -16.58 -12.15 21.40
N ALA A 80 -17.31 -11.26 22.09
CA ALA A 80 -18.77 -11.26 22.11
C ALA A 80 -19.37 -11.02 20.70
N TYR A 81 -18.77 -10.12 19.92
CA TYR A 81 -19.17 -9.91 18.53
C TYR A 81 -18.92 -11.18 17.66
N LYS A 82 -17.76 -11.82 17.80
CA LYS A 82 -17.45 -13.09 17.11
C LYS A 82 -18.45 -14.19 17.48
N GLN A 83 -18.76 -14.33 18.78
CA GLN A 83 -19.74 -15.30 19.25
C GLN A 83 -21.13 -15.04 18.65
N ALA A 84 -21.59 -13.78 18.61
CA ALA A 84 -22.86 -13.45 17.98
C ALA A 84 -22.90 -13.82 16.48
N LEU A 85 -21.79 -13.67 15.78
CA LEU A 85 -21.66 -14.13 14.38
C LEU A 85 -21.72 -15.65 14.26
N ASP A 86 -21.05 -16.38 15.16
CA ASP A 86 -21.08 -17.86 15.17
C ASP A 86 -22.46 -18.41 15.48
N GLU A 87 -23.19 -17.79 16.40
CA GLU A 87 -24.61 -18.12 16.71
C GLU A 87 -25.52 -17.84 15.49
N ALA A 88 -25.30 -16.71 14.79
CA ALA A 88 -26.05 -16.38 13.59
C ALA A 88 -25.80 -17.37 12.44
N LEU A 89 -24.54 -17.76 12.24
CA LEU A 89 -24.15 -18.80 11.28
C LEU A 89 -24.77 -20.17 11.60
N GLY A 90 -24.87 -20.53 12.91
CA GLY A 90 -25.57 -21.75 13.35
C GLY A 90 -27.06 -21.76 12.98
N GLN A 91 -27.68 -20.60 12.78
CA GLN A 91 -29.09 -20.46 12.37
C GLN A 91 -29.27 -20.37 10.84
N ASP A 92 -28.28 -19.88 10.09
CA ASP A 92 -28.41 -19.61 8.65
C ASP A 92 -27.02 -19.68 7.97
N MET A 93 -26.56 -20.90 7.71
CA MET A 93 -25.29 -21.17 7.04
C MET A 93 -25.27 -20.79 5.55
N ASP A 94 -26.46 -20.55 4.96
CA ASP A 94 -26.59 -20.12 3.56
C ASP A 94 -26.54 -18.60 3.41
N ASP A 95 -26.49 -17.84 4.51
CA ASP A 95 -26.27 -16.39 4.46
C ASP A 95 -24.79 -16.07 4.24
N VAL A 96 -24.39 -15.89 2.98
CA VAL A 96 -23.01 -15.61 2.56
C VAL A 96 -22.42 -14.41 3.30
N GLU A 97 -23.21 -13.38 3.58
CA GLU A 97 -22.72 -12.20 4.29
C GLU A 97 -22.27 -12.48 5.73
N LEU A 98 -22.87 -13.49 6.38
CA LEU A 98 -22.42 -13.89 7.71
C LEU A 98 -21.01 -14.49 7.67
N TRP A 99 -20.70 -15.29 6.64
CA TRP A 99 -19.36 -15.81 6.43
C TRP A 99 -18.35 -14.68 6.21
N LEU A 100 -18.71 -13.66 5.42
CA LEU A 100 -17.83 -12.50 5.19
C LEU A 100 -17.60 -11.71 6.49
N LEU A 101 -18.67 -11.42 7.23
CA LEU A 101 -18.56 -10.71 8.50
C LEU A 101 -17.72 -11.48 9.51
N ARG A 102 -17.87 -12.81 9.55
CA ARG A 102 -17.12 -13.67 10.45
C ARG A 102 -15.63 -13.71 10.09
N GLY A 103 -15.32 -13.76 8.78
CA GLY A 103 -13.94 -13.63 8.28
C GLY A 103 -13.32 -12.28 8.63
N ASN A 104 -14.06 -11.18 8.47
CA ASN A 104 -13.60 -9.84 8.85
C ASN A 104 -13.35 -9.72 10.35
N ALA A 105 -14.14 -10.41 11.17
CA ALA A 105 -13.98 -10.42 12.62
C ALA A 105 -12.72 -11.19 13.09
N GLU A 106 -12.02 -11.90 12.21
CA GLU A 106 -10.72 -12.51 12.53
C GLU A 106 -9.57 -11.50 12.55
N GLU A 107 -9.76 -10.27 12.08
CA GLU A 107 -8.82 -9.19 12.30
C GLU A 107 -8.71 -8.83 13.79
N ALA A 108 -7.66 -8.09 14.15
CA ALA A 108 -7.33 -7.79 15.55
C ALA A 108 -8.44 -7.08 16.33
N THR A 109 -9.35 -6.39 15.63
CA THR A 109 -10.46 -5.63 16.24
C THR A 109 -11.74 -5.76 15.41
N ALA A 110 -12.88 -5.35 16.00
CA ALA A 110 -14.16 -5.31 15.31
C ALA A 110 -14.24 -4.31 14.14
N ALA A 111 -13.20 -3.48 13.96
CA ALA A 111 -13.05 -2.56 12.82
C ALA A 111 -12.55 -3.26 11.54
N GLY A 112 -12.33 -4.57 11.57
CA GLY A 112 -11.84 -5.36 10.45
C GLY A 112 -12.62 -5.14 9.16
N ARG A 113 -11.86 -4.97 8.05
CA ARG A 113 -12.39 -4.72 6.70
C ARG A 113 -12.11 -5.86 5.73
N GLY A 114 -11.69 -7.03 6.24
CA GLY A 114 -11.31 -8.19 5.43
C GLY A 114 -9.92 -8.12 4.82
N GLN A 115 -9.07 -7.19 5.26
CA GLN A 115 -7.76 -6.94 4.66
C GLN A 115 -6.58 -7.50 5.48
N ARG A 116 -6.79 -7.84 6.77
CA ARG A 116 -5.71 -8.17 7.71
C ARG A 116 -5.92 -9.45 8.53
N GLY A 117 -6.95 -10.21 8.24
CA GLY A 117 -7.22 -11.47 8.95
C GLY A 117 -6.25 -12.61 8.61
N GLY A 118 -5.53 -12.49 7.49
CA GLY A 118 -4.54 -13.46 7.06
C GLY A 118 -5.11 -14.89 7.01
N ALA A 119 -4.36 -15.86 7.50
CA ALA A 119 -4.77 -17.27 7.48
C ALA A 119 -6.09 -17.56 8.24
N SER A 120 -6.38 -16.80 9.30
CA SER A 120 -7.57 -17.03 10.12
C SER A 120 -8.88 -16.70 9.36
N SER A 121 -8.83 -15.76 8.40
CA SER A 121 -10.00 -15.35 7.62
C SER A 121 -10.29 -16.24 6.41
N VAL A 122 -9.28 -16.93 5.86
CA VAL A 122 -9.37 -17.66 4.59
C VAL A 122 -10.53 -18.67 4.59
N ALA A 123 -10.63 -19.51 5.60
CA ALA A 123 -11.64 -20.56 5.65
C ALA A 123 -13.10 -20.01 5.61
N PHE A 124 -13.31 -18.83 6.19
CA PHE A 124 -14.64 -18.18 6.17
C PHE A 124 -14.97 -17.64 4.78
N TYR A 125 -14.02 -17.05 4.09
CA TYR A 125 -14.25 -16.52 2.73
C TYR A 125 -14.37 -17.65 1.70
N GLU A 126 -13.58 -18.71 1.85
CA GLU A 126 -13.75 -19.93 1.03
C GLU A 126 -15.13 -20.58 1.25
N ARG A 127 -15.64 -20.56 2.50
CA ARG A 127 -16.98 -21.03 2.79
C ARG A 127 -18.05 -20.15 2.15
N ALA A 128 -17.85 -18.83 2.13
CA ALA A 128 -18.72 -17.91 1.39
C ALA A 128 -18.78 -18.27 -0.11
N LEU A 129 -17.64 -18.59 -0.73
CA LEU A 129 -17.58 -19.03 -2.13
C LEU A 129 -18.17 -20.41 -2.35
N ALA A 130 -18.10 -21.32 -1.36
CA ALA A 130 -18.79 -22.61 -1.46
C ALA A 130 -20.32 -22.46 -1.53
N VAL A 131 -20.89 -21.42 -0.89
CA VAL A 131 -22.31 -21.09 -0.98
C VAL A 131 -22.62 -20.30 -2.26
N ARG A 132 -21.77 -19.33 -2.61
CA ARG A 132 -21.94 -18.50 -3.81
C ARG A 132 -20.59 -18.29 -4.52
N PRO A 133 -20.27 -19.11 -5.52
CA PRO A 133 -18.96 -19.08 -6.20
C PRO A 133 -18.59 -17.74 -6.87
N GLU A 134 -19.56 -16.95 -7.25
CA GLU A 134 -19.35 -15.63 -7.91
C GLU A 134 -19.52 -14.45 -6.94
N HIS A 135 -19.29 -14.64 -5.64
CA HIS A 135 -19.44 -13.57 -4.67
C HIS A 135 -18.25 -12.60 -4.69
N LEU A 136 -18.45 -11.40 -5.21
CA LEU A 136 -17.41 -10.39 -5.44
C LEU A 136 -16.58 -10.10 -4.20
N ALA A 137 -17.22 -9.82 -3.06
CA ALA A 137 -16.51 -9.47 -1.84
C ALA A 137 -15.70 -10.65 -1.26
N ALA A 138 -16.15 -11.90 -1.47
CA ALA A 138 -15.36 -13.06 -1.03
C ALA A 138 -14.05 -13.20 -1.83
N HIS A 139 -14.13 -13.01 -3.15
CA HIS A 139 -12.90 -12.98 -3.97
C HIS A 139 -11.98 -11.84 -3.56
N HIS A 140 -12.50 -10.63 -3.38
CA HIS A 140 -11.73 -9.47 -2.92
C HIS A 140 -11.02 -9.73 -1.59
N TYR A 141 -11.73 -10.26 -0.58
CA TYR A 141 -11.13 -10.55 0.72
C TYR A 141 -10.10 -11.69 0.68
N LEU A 142 -10.29 -12.67 -0.20
CA LEU A 142 -9.30 -13.74 -0.41
C LEU A 142 -8.02 -13.22 -1.05
N VAL A 143 -8.11 -12.26 -1.99
CA VAL A 143 -6.90 -11.58 -2.51
C VAL A 143 -6.07 -11.05 -1.34
N HIS A 144 -6.63 -10.21 -0.50
CA HIS A 144 -5.91 -9.65 0.65
C HIS A 144 -5.41 -10.71 1.64
N SER A 145 -6.25 -11.72 1.95
CA SER A 145 -5.86 -12.75 2.91
C SER A 145 -4.71 -13.61 2.39
N TYR A 146 -4.73 -13.97 1.11
CA TYR A 146 -3.66 -14.74 0.49
C TYR A 146 -2.38 -13.93 0.29
N GLU A 147 -2.49 -12.64 -0.05
CA GLU A 147 -1.34 -11.72 -0.08
C GLU A 147 -0.64 -11.66 1.29
N MET A 148 -1.42 -11.53 2.37
CA MET A 148 -0.90 -11.45 3.74
C MET A 148 -0.12 -12.68 4.18
N ILE A 149 -0.48 -13.86 3.68
CA ILE A 149 0.17 -15.13 4.01
C ILE A 149 1.16 -15.62 2.94
N GLY A 150 1.41 -14.79 1.92
CA GLY A 150 2.40 -15.11 0.88
C GLY A 150 1.94 -16.10 -0.18
N ARG A 151 0.65 -16.47 -0.23
CA ARG A 151 0.06 -17.35 -1.25
C ARG A 151 -0.35 -16.55 -2.49
N ILE A 152 0.64 -15.98 -3.17
CA ILE A 152 0.41 -14.99 -4.24
C ILE A 152 -0.30 -15.59 -5.47
N ASP A 153 -0.04 -16.85 -5.81
CA ASP A 153 -0.71 -17.51 -6.94
C ASP A 153 -2.22 -17.67 -6.68
N ASP A 154 -2.61 -17.95 -5.45
CA ASP A 154 -4.02 -18.01 -5.04
C ASP A 154 -4.66 -16.61 -5.05
N ALA A 155 -3.96 -15.59 -4.53
CA ALA A 155 -4.40 -14.20 -4.59
C ALA A 155 -4.64 -13.77 -6.05
N LEU A 156 -3.66 -14.03 -6.94
CA LEU A 156 -3.73 -13.73 -8.36
C LEU A 156 -4.96 -14.36 -9.04
N ALA A 157 -5.25 -15.64 -8.73
CA ALA A 157 -6.41 -16.33 -9.28
C ALA A 157 -7.73 -15.70 -8.84
N HIS A 158 -7.85 -15.31 -7.57
CA HIS A 158 -9.04 -14.62 -7.06
C HIS A 158 -9.15 -13.19 -7.59
N GLY A 159 -8.04 -12.47 -7.77
CA GLY A 159 -8.00 -11.13 -8.38
C GLY A 159 -8.50 -11.14 -9.83
N GLU A 160 -8.07 -12.13 -10.63
CA GLU A 160 -8.55 -12.32 -12.01
C GLU A 160 -10.07 -12.56 -12.05
N VAL A 161 -10.58 -13.44 -11.19
CA VAL A 161 -12.02 -13.72 -11.11
C VAL A 161 -12.78 -12.46 -10.70
N TYR A 162 -12.28 -11.71 -9.72
CA TYR A 162 -12.91 -10.48 -9.25
C TYR A 162 -12.99 -9.42 -10.36
N ALA A 163 -11.89 -9.18 -11.10
CA ALA A 163 -11.87 -8.24 -12.22
C ALA A 163 -12.81 -8.67 -13.36
N ARG A 164 -12.89 -9.96 -13.64
CA ARG A 164 -13.80 -10.52 -14.67
C ARG A 164 -15.29 -10.38 -14.28
N LEU A 165 -15.63 -10.60 -13.01
CA LEU A 165 -17.00 -10.51 -12.51
C LEU A 165 -17.47 -9.06 -12.33
N ALA A 166 -16.54 -8.13 -12.10
CA ALA A 166 -16.83 -6.73 -11.84
C ALA A 166 -16.05 -5.78 -12.75
N PRO A 167 -16.16 -5.90 -14.10
CA PRO A 167 -15.33 -5.17 -15.06
C PRO A 167 -15.53 -3.65 -15.04
N GLY A 168 -16.60 -3.15 -14.46
CA GLY A 168 -16.88 -1.72 -14.29
C GLY A 168 -16.48 -1.18 -12.92
N VAL A 169 -15.87 -1.99 -12.05
CA VAL A 169 -15.46 -1.58 -10.71
C VAL A 169 -13.95 -1.30 -10.71
N PRO A 170 -13.51 -0.04 -10.52
CA PRO A 170 -12.09 0.32 -10.53
C PRO A 170 -11.24 -0.55 -9.60
N HIS A 171 -11.74 -0.75 -8.38
CA HIS A 171 -11.05 -1.52 -7.35
C HIS A 171 -10.80 -2.99 -7.73
N ALA A 172 -11.63 -3.60 -8.59
CA ALA A 172 -11.42 -4.97 -9.04
C ALA A 172 -10.16 -5.10 -9.92
N HIS A 173 -9.96 -4.16 -10.84
CA HIS A 173 -8.77 -4.09 -11.68
C HIS A 173 -7.53 -3.75 -10.85
N HIS A 174 -7.64 -2.80 -9.92
CA HIS A 174 -6.60 -2.42 -8.99
C HIS A 174 -6.11 -3.63 -8.15
N MET A 175 -7.02 -4.43 -7.59
CA MET A 175 -6.68 -5.62 -6.80
C MET A 175 -5.96 -6.69 -7.62
N TRP A 176 -6.39 -6.94 -8.85
CA TRP A 176 -5.67 -7.89 -9.71
C TRP A 176 -4.29 -7.39 -10.11
N ALA A 177 -4.15 -6.07 -10.34
CA ALA A 177 -2.86 -5.46 -10.64
C ALA A 177 -1.85 -5.58 -9.49
N HIS A 178 -2.29 -5.58 -8.24
CA HIS A 178 -1.44 -5.86 -7.08
C HIS A 178 -0.63 -7.15 -7.23
N ASP A 179 -1.33 -8.25 -7.55
CA ASP A 179 -0.73 -9.57 -7.62
C ASP A 179 0.09 -9.76 -8.89
N LEU A 180 -0.37 -9.20 -10.01
CA LEU A 180 0.38 -9.19 -11.26
C LEU A 180 1.79 -8.59 -11.08
N ARG A 181 1.93 -7.50 -10.30
CA ARG A 181 3.24 -6.94 -9.96
C ARG A 181 4.12 -7.93 -9.21
N ARG A 182 3.55 -8.64 -8.23
CA ARG A 182 4.28 -9.55 -7.33
C ARG A 182 4.76 -10.81 -8.02
N VAL A 183 4.13 -11.21 -9.12
CA VAL A 183 4.55 -12.34 -9.95
C VAL A 183 5.42 -11.91 -11.15
N GLY A 184 5.89 -10.66 -11.18
CA GLY A 184 6.77 -10.13 -12.23
C GLY A 184 6.05 -9.76 -13.55
N ARG A 185 4.70 -9.79 -13.58
CA ARG A 185 3.87 -9.40 -14.72
C ARG A 185 3.56 -7.89 -14.68
N THR A 186 4.57 -7.06 -14.42
CA THR A 186 4.42 -5.62 -14.18
C THR A 186 3.75 -4.89 -15.34
N ARG A 187 3.95 -5.32 -16.60
CA ARG A 187 3.28 -4.70 -17.76
C ARG A 187 1.77 -4.96 -17.77
N ASP A 188 1.37 -6.16 -17.39
CA ASP A 188 -0.05 -6.50 -17.27
C ASP A 188 -0.67 -5.72 -16.09
N ALA A 189 0.07 -5.58 -14.98
CA ALA A 189 -0.34 -4.76 -13.86
C ALA A 189 -0.57 -3.29 -14.25
N ILE A 190 0.34 -2.69 -15.01
CA ILE A 190 0.18 -1.32 -15.55
C ILE A 190 -1.13 -1.22 -16.36
N ALA A 191 -1.42 -2.20 -17.21
CA ALA A 191 -2.65 -2.19 -18.01
C ALA A 191 -3.90 -2.23 -17.14
N GLU A 192 -3.90 -3.01 -16.05
CA GLU A 192 -5.04 -3.09 -15.13
C GLU A 192 -5.17 -1.83 -14.24
N PHE A 193 -4.07 -1.26 -13.74
CA PHE A 193 -4.10 0.03 -13.04
C PHE A 193 -4.61 1.18 -13.92
N LEU A 194 -4.25 1.19 -15.22
CA LEU A 194 -4.78 2.17 -16.19
C LEU A 194 -6.28 2.01 -16.40
N LYS A 195 -6.81 0.77 -16.41
CA LYS A 195 -8.26 0.55 -16.46
C LYS A 195 -8.95 1.09 -15.20
N ALA A 196 -8.38 0.84 -14.01
CA ALA A 196 -8.88 1.38 -12.76
C ALA A 196 -8.93 2.92 -12.80
N ASP A 197 -7.82 3.56 -13.20
CA ASP A 197 -7.72 5.02 -13.34
C ASP A 197 -8.77 5.58 -14.33
N ALA A 198 -8.95 4.94 -15.48
CA ALA A 198 -9.93 5.35 -16.48
C ALA A 198 -11.37 5.25 -15.96
N LEU A 199 -11.71 4.19 -15.23
CA LEU A 199 -13.03 4.01 -14.62
C LEU A 199 -13.29 5.03 -13.50
N GLU A 200 -12.30 5.33 -12.66
CA GLU A 200 -12.38 6.37 -11.63
C GLU A 200 -12.63 7.73 -12.25
N ASN A 201 -11.82 8.13 -13.24
CA ASN A 201 -11.98 9.41 -13.92
C ASN A 201 -13.34 9.54 -14.64
N ALA A 202 -13.84 8.45 -15.25
CA ALA A 202 -15.17 8.44 -15.86
C ALA A 202 -16.27 8.63 -14.81
N TYR A 203 -16.15 8.01 -13.63
CA TYR A 203 -17.06 8.18 -12.52
C TYR A 203 -17.06 9.63 -11.99
N TYR A 204 -15.87 10.22 -11.79
CA TYR A 204 -15.77 11.60 -11.30
C TYR A 204 -16.41 12.59 -12.27
N ALA A 205 -16.17 12.40 -13.56
CA ALA A 205 -16.77 13.24 -14.60
C ALA A 205 -18.30 13.11 -14.66
N ALA A 206 -18.83 11.87 -14.57
CA ALA A 206 -20.26 11.59 -14.65
C ALA A 206 -21.04 12.09 -13.42
N GLU A 207 -20.43 11.96 -12.23
CA GLU A 207 -21.11 12.20 -10.96
C GLU A 207 -20.73 13.53 -10.29
N GLY A 208 -19.80 14.29 -10.87
CA GLY A 208 -19.31 15.56 -10.32
C GLY A 208 -18.63 15.38 -8.97
N VAL A 209 -17.95 14.25 -8.75
CA VAL A 209 -17.21 13.97 -7.50
C VAL A 209 -15.78 14.46 -7.66
N PRO A 210 -15.25 15.30 -6.76
CA PRO A 210 -13.85 15.69 -6.76
C PRO A 210 -12.94 14.48 -6.47
N ALA A 211 -11.90 14.28 -7.28
CA ALA A 211 -10.96 13.15 -7.15
C ALA A 211 -10.23 13.15 -5.79
N GLU A 212 -10.01 14.32 -5.18
CA GLU A 212 -9.39 14.46 -3.86
C GLU A 212 -10.22 13.86 -2.71
N LEU A 213 -11.49 13.56 -2.92
CA LEU A 213 -12.34 12.88 -1.94
C LEU A 213 -12.22 11.36 -2.01
N ASP A 214 -11.51 10.84 -2.99
CA ASP A 214 -11.29 9.40 -3.17
C ASP A 214 -9.83 9.03 -2.87
N TRP A 215 -9.58 8.50 -1.67
CA TRP A 215 -8.26 8.03 -1.28
C TRP A 215 -7.75 6.89 -2.18
N HIS A 216 -8.67 6.12 -2.77
CA HIS A 216 -8.34 5.00 -3.62
C HIS A 216 -7.70 5.46 -4.94
N HIS A 217 -8.17 6.59 -5.50
CA HIS A 217 -7.57 7.19 -6.69
C HIS A 217 -6.09 7.55 -6.47
N GLN A 218 -5.78 8.27 -5.38
CA GLN A 218 -4.39 8.56 -5.04
C GLN A 218 -3.56 7.28 -4.91
N HIS A 219 -4.10 6.27 -4.22
CA HIS A 219 -3.44 4.99 -4.03
C HIS A 219 -3.18 4.26 -5.35
N ASN A 220 -4.15 4.25 -6.27
CA ASN A 220 -3.99 3.68 -7.60
C ASN A 220 -2.90 4.40 -8.41
N LEU A 221 -2.86 5.74 -8.36
CA LEU A 221 -1.81 6.53 -9.02
C LEU A 221 -0.42 6.19 -8.48
N ASP A 222 -0.26 6.04 -7.16
CA ASP A 222 1.02 5.69 -6.52
C ASP A 222 1.51 4.30 -6.98
N LEU A 223 0.62 3.31 -7.05
CA LEU A 223 0.98 1.96 -7.49
C LEU A 223 1.28 1.90 -9.00
N LEU A 224 0.52 2.63 -9.80
CA LEU A 224 0.79 2.76 -11.24
C LEU A 224 2.14 3.46 -11.48
N ALA A 225 2.41 4.56 -10.78
CA ALA A 225 3.66 5.30 -10.89
C ALA A 225 4.88 4.44 -10.52
N THR A 226 4.80 3.72 -9.39
CA THR A 226 5.88 2.81 -8.96
C THR A 226 6.06 1.62 -9.90
N SER A 227 5.00 1.18 -10.58
CA SER A 227 5.09 0.15 -11.63
C SER A 227 5.82 0.66 -12.87
N TYR A 228 5.55 1.90 -13.30
CA TYR A 228 6.32 2.55 -14.37
C TYR A 228 7.78 2.76 -13.97
N GLN A 229 8.04 3.20 -12.74
CA GLN A 229 9.42 3.35 -12.22
C GLN A 229 10.17 2.01 -12.26
N HIS A 230 9.55 0.93 -11.86
CA HIS A 230 10.12 -0.43 -11.93
C HIS A 230 10.54 -0.82 -13.35
N GLN A 231 9.74 -0.42 -14.36
CA GLN A 231 10.02 -0.66 -15.78
C GLN A 231 11.04 0.32 -16.40
N GLY A 232 11.50 1.31 -15.64
CA GLY A 232 12.39 2.38 -16.15
C GLY A 232 11.67 3.42 -17.03
N GLN A 233 10.33 3.45 -17.03
CA GLN A 233 9.49 4.43 -17.71
C GLN A 233 9.28 5.65 -16.80
N LEU A 234 10.34 6.42 -16.61
CA LEU A 234 10.43 7.44 -15.57
C LEU A 234 9.62 8.69 -15.88
N HIS A 235 9.38 9.00 -17.15
CA HIS A 235 8.55 10.15 -17.54
C HIS A 235 7.10 9.95 -17.09
N GLU A 236 6.54 8.75 -17.31
CA GLU A 236 5.19 8.43 -16.84
C GLU A 236 5.13 8.30 -15.30
N ALA A 237 6.15 7.69 -14.70
CA ALA A 237 6.26 7.63 -13.25
C ALA A 237 6.27 9.05 -12.63
N GLU A 238 7.07 9.96 -13.18
CA GLU A 238 7.15 11.35 -12.71
C GLU A 238 5.80 12.07 -12.84
N ARG A 239 5.15 11.96 -13.99
CA ARG A 239 3.85 12.59 -14.24
C ARG A 239 2.82 12.16 -13.20
N LEU A 240 2.72 10.85 -12.95
CA LEU A 240 1.74 10.28 -12.01
C LEU A 240 2.08 10.60 -10.55
N MET A 241 3.36 10.52 -10.16
CA MET A 241 3.78 10.88 -8.80
C MET A 241 3.52 12.35 -8.50
N ARG A 242 3.74 13.24 -9.48
CA ARG A 242 3.44 14.67 -9.36
C ARG A 242 1.93 14.88 -9.20
N GLN A 243 1.12 14.18 -9.98
CA GLN A 243 -0.35 14.23 -9.88
C GLN A 243 -0.81 13.73 -8.50
N SER A 244 -0.36 12.55 -8.06
CA SER A 244 -0.69 12.02 -6.74
C SER A 244 -0.23 12.96 -5.62
N PHE A 245 0.99 13.49 -5.70
CA PHE A 245 1.54 14.40 -4.68
C PHE A 245 0.69 15.66 -4.50
N ALA A 246 0.11 16.19 -5.57
CA ALA A 246 -0.76 17.37 -5.54
C ALA A 246 -2.12 17.14 -4.87
N LEU A 247 -2.61 15.89 -4.82
CA LEU A 247 -3.86 15.57 -4.15
C LEU A 247 -3.72 15.70 -2.62
N PRO A 248 -4.65 16.36 -1.91
CA PRO A 248 -4.60 16.45 -0.47
C PRO A 248 -4.83 15.08 0.17
N PRO A 249 -3.98 14.66 1.13
CA PRO A 249 -4.18 13.39 1.80
C PRO A 249 -5.37 13.47 2.77
N PRO A 250 -6.30 12.48 2.77
CA PRO A 250 -7.45 12.47 3.66
C PRO A 250 -7.11 12.05 5.11
N TYR A 251 -6.05 11.27 5.35
CA TYR A 251 -5.67 10.73 6.66
C TYR A 251 -4.16 10.43 6.74
N GLU A 252 -3.66 10.09 7.93
CA GLU A 252 -2.22 9.93 8.24
C GLU A 252 -1.48 8.94 7.31
N TYR A 253 -2.07 7.77 7.01
CA TYR A 253 -1.40 6.80 6.15
C TYR A 253 -1.31 7.28 4.69
N SER A 254 -2.34 7.93 4.19
CA SER A 254 -2.31 8.56 2.86
C SER A 254 -1.27 9.69 2.81
N ALA A 255 -1.13 10.45 3.91
CA ALA A 255 -0.09 11.47 4.05
C ALA A 255 1.33 10.88 4.08
N PHE A 256 1.51 9.73 4.74
CA PHE A 256 2.76 8.96 4.70
C PHE A 256 3.14 8.53 3.27
N ASN A 257 2.19 8.15 2.43
CA ASN A 257 2.47 7.70 1.06
C ASN A 257 2.99 8.82 0.15
N LYS A 258 2.86 10.09 0.54
CA LYS A 258 3.48 11.22 -0.18
C LYS A 258 5.02 11.14 -0.25
N LYS A 259 5.67 10.25 0.49
CA LYS A 259 7.12 9.98 0.43
C LYS A 259 7.59 9.52 -0.96
N GLU A 260 6.70 8.99 -1.78
CA GLU A 260 7.06 8.46 -3.11
C GLU A 260 7.68 9.55 -4.00
N TRP A 261 7.10 10.75 -3.99
CA TRP A 261 7.59 11.85 -4.82
C TRP A 261 9.00 12.32 -4.45
N PRO A 262 9.31 12.76 -3.21
CA PRO A 262 10.68 13.13 -2.86
C PRO A 262 11.65 11.94 -2.97
N GLY A 263 11.22 10.72 -2.69
CA GLY A 263 12.02 9.51 -2.87
C GLY A 263 12.43 9.28 -4.32
N PHE A 264 11.49 9.42 -5.26
CA PHE A 264 11.76 9.37 -6.70
C PHE A 264 12.77 10.44 -7.12
N LEU A 265 12.59 11.68 -6.71
CA LEU A 265 13.47 12.80 -7.04
C LEU A 265 14.90 12.56 -6.54
N LEU A 266 15.05 12.07 -5.29
CA LEU A 266 16.36 11.69 -4.72
C LEU A 266 17.00 10.54 -5.51
N GLY A 267 16.18 9.56 -5.91
CA GLY A 267 16.59 8.46 -6.78
C GLY A 267 17.17 8.93 -8.10
N ARG A 268 16.71 10.07 -8.61
CA ARG A 268 17.15 10.69 -9.87
C ARG A 268 18.21 11.78 -9.69
N GLY A 269 18.73 11.99 -8.46
CA GLY A 269 19.72 13.02 -8.17
C GLY A 269 19.18 14.45 -8.19
N ARG A 270 17.87 14.63 -8.24
CA ARG A 270 17.17 15.93 -8.26
C ARG A 270 17.01 16.45 -6.82
N VAL A 271 18.13 16.75 -6.19
CA VAL A 271 18.20 17.03 -4.75
C VAL A 271 17.40 18.29 -4.36
N GLU A 272 17.48 19.36 -5.15
CA GLU A 272 16.77 20.60 -4.82
C GLU A 272 15.24 20.45 -4.96
N ASP A 273 14.80 19.73 -5.97
CA ASP A 273 13.36 19.43 -6.14
C ASP A 273 12.85 18.55 -4.99
N ALA A 274 13.68 17.61 -4.53
CA ALA A 274 13.35 16.77 -3.37
C ALA A 274 13.29 17.59 -2.06
N ARG A 275 14.15 18.61 -1.92
CA ARG A 275 14.07 19.56 -0.79
C ARG A 275 12.78 20.37 -0.83
N GLU A 276 12.39 20.85 -2.00
CA GLU A 276 11.12 21.56 -2.17
C GLU A 276 9.92 20.68 -1.78
N ALA A 277 9.88 19.45 -2.29
CA ALA A 277 8.86 18.48 -1.92
C ALA A 277 8.87 18.16 -0.41
N GLY A 278 10.06 17.99 0.19
CA GLY A 278 10.21 17.78 1.63
C GLY A 278 9.66 18.95 2.45
N ARG A 279 9.98 20.20 2.08
CA ARG A 279 9.43 21.40 2.75
C ARG A 279 7.91 21.49 2.64
N ALA A 280 7.34 21.14 1.48
CA ALA A 280 5.89 21.08 1.31
C ALA A 280 5.25 20.07 2.28
N LEU A 281 5.87 18.89 2.46
CA LEU A 281 5.40 17.89 3.41
C LEU A 281 5.51 18.36 4.87
N VAL A 282 6.58 19.05 5.24
CA VAL A 282 6.77 19.62 6.60
C VAL A 282 5.67 20.63 6.94
N SER A 283 5.07 21.28 5.96
CA SER A 283 3.95 22.23 6.14
C SER A 283 2.59 21.55 6.31
N SER A 284 2.52 20.22 6.27
CA SER A 284 1.28 19.46 6.37
C SER A 284 0.67 19.50 7.78
N ARG A 285 -0.66 19.40 7.84
CA ARG A 285 -1.39 19.17 9.12
C ARG A 285 -1.10 17.77 9.71
N PHE A 286 -0.75 16.79 8.91
CA PHE A 286 -0.50 15.41 9.32
C PHE A 286 0.93 15.20 9.81
N ALA A 287 1.09 14.62 10.99
CA ALA A 287 2.38 14.32 11.57
C ALA A 287 3.19 13.33 10.71
N ALA A 288 2.52 12.36 10.09
CA ALA A 288 3.17 11.41 9.19
C ALA A 288 3.80 12.10 7.96
N ALA A 289 3.11 13.07 7.34
CA ALA A 289 3.68 13.85 6.24
C ALA A 289 4.88 14.68 6.71
N ARG A 290 4.80 15.33 7.88
CA ARG A 290 5.92 16.11 8.43
C ARG A 290 7.12 15.23 8.71
N ALA A 291 6.91 14.06 9.31
CA ALA A 291 7.97 13.08 9.57
C ALA A 291 8.70 12.68 8.28
N ILE A 292 7.94 12.30 7.23
CA ILE A 292 8.51 11.91 5.93
C ILE A 292 9.12 13.11 5.20
N GLY A 293 8.57 14.32 5.37
CA GLY A 293 9.19 15.55 4.88
C GLY A 293 10.58 15.77 5.47
N HIS A 294 10.75 15.62 6.78
CA HIS A 294 12.05 15.69 7.44
C HIS A 294 12.98 14.53 7.03
N VAL A 295 12.48 13.32 6.81
CA VAL A 295 13.26 12.21 6.23
C VAL A 295 13.80 12.59 4.85
N ALA A 296 12.98 13.17 3.98
CA ALA A 296 13.41 13.60 2.64
C ALA A 296 14.46 14.72 2.71
N LEU A 297 14.28 15.71 3.61
CA LEU A 297 15.26 16.77 3.85
C LEU A 297 16.59 16.23 4.36
N ALA A 298 16.55 15.26 5.29
CA ALA A 298 17.75 14.60 5.78
C ALA A 298 18.49 13.83 4.67
N GLN A 299 17.79 13.10 3.82
CA GLN A 299 18.38 12.42 2.67
C GLN A 299 18.95 13.41 1.64
N ALA A 300 18.29 14.54 1.39
CA ALA A 300 18.80 15.60 0.54
C ALA A 300 20.07 16.25 1.12
N ALA A 301 20.13 16.42 2.45
CA ALA A 301 21.34 16.90 3.13
C ALA A 301 22.50 15.89 3.03
N LEU A 302 22.20 14.59 3.19
CA LEU A 302 23.19 13.50 2.99
C LEU A 302 23.75 13.50 1.56
N ALA A 303 22.91 13.69 0.56
CA ALA A 303 23.31 13.72 -0.85
C ALA A 303 24.29 14.87 -1.16
N THR A 304 24.23 15.95 -0.39
CA THR A 304 25.15 17.11 -0.51
C THR A 304 26.28 17.12 0.51
N GLY A 305 26.40 16.07 1.34
CA GLY A 305 27.45 15.96 2.37
C GLY A 305 27.25 16.84 3.61
N ALA A 306 26.07 17.44 3.77
CA ALA A 306 25.73 18.31 4.90
C ALA A 306 25.30 17.46 6.12
N LEU A 307 26.23 16.74 6.76
CA LEU A 307 25.93 15.74 7.78
C LEU A 307 25.23 16.33 9.01
N ASP A 308 25.61 17.53 9.46
CA ASP A 308 24.98 18.17 10.63
C ASP A 308 23.52 18.56 10.34
N ALA A 309 23.25 19.06 9.12
CA ALA A 309 21.87 19.32 8.69
C ALA A 309 21.07 18.01 8.61
N ALA A 310 21.67 16.93 8.11
CA ALA A 310 21.01 15.63 8.06
C ALA A 310 20.67 15.09 9.45
N ARG A 311 21.55 15.27 10.45
CA ARG A 311 21.29 14.92 11.86
C ARG A 311 20.14 15.74 12.45
N ALA A 312 20.12 17.05 12.18
CA ALA A 312 19.07 17.93 12.67
C ALA A 312 17.70 17.54 12.10
N GLU A 313 17.63 17.27 10.79
CA GLU A 313 16.39 16.82 10.13
C GLU A 313 15.93 15.43 10.62
N ALA A 314 16.87 14.50 10.85
CA ALA A 314 16.54 13.18 11.42
C ALA A 314 15.93 13.29 12.83
N ALA A 315 16.44 14.20 13.67
CA ALA A 315 15.88 14.45 15.01
C ALA A 315 14.47 15.07 14.92
N LEU A 316 14.20 15.92 13.92
CA LEU A 316 12.87 16.44 13.65
C LEU A 316 11.92 15.34 13.17
N ALA A 317 12.37 14.49 12.24
CA ALA A 317 11.60 13.33 11.79
C ALA A 317 11.20 12.40 12.95
N GLU A 318 12.09 12.17 13.90
CA GLU A 318 11.84 11.34 15.08
C GLU A 318 10.74 11.94 15.98
N ARG A 319 10.78 13.25 16.22
CA ARG A 319 9.74 13.97 16.99
C ARG A 319 8.38 13.91 16.30
N GLU A 320 8.33 14.15 15.00
CA GLU A 320 7.08 14.07 14.24
C GLU A 320 6.55 12.65 14.16
N THR A 321 7.41 11.64 14.07
CA THR A 321 7.02 10.22 14.13
C THR A 321 6.37 9.88 15.47
N ALA A 322 6.90 10.39 16.57
CA ALA A 322 6.33 10.20 17.90
C ALA A 322 4.97 10.92 18.09
N ALA A 323 4.69 11.94 17.29
CA ALA A 323 3.43 12.69 17.32
C ALA A 323 2.34 12.06 16.44
N VAL A 324 2.64 11.01 15.66
CA VAL A 324 1.63 10.31 14.86
C VAL A 324 0.64 9.60 15.76
N GLU A 325 -0.64 9.95 15.62
CA GLU A 325 -1.70 9.34 16.43
C GLU A 325 -1.84 7.83 16.13
N PRO A 326 -2.06 7.01 17.18
CA PRO A 326 -2.35 5.60 16.98
C PRO A 326 -3.63 5.41 16.17
N GLY A 327 -3.54 4.71 15.05
CA GLY A 327 -4.67 4.43 14.17
C GLY A 327 -4.81 2.94 13.88
N ALA A 328 -5.87 2.55 13.16
CA ALA A 328 -6.10 1.18 12.71
C ALA A 328 -4.94 0.64 11.83
N TRP A 329 -4.27 1.53 11.14
CA TRP A 329 -3.02 1.29 10.41
C TRP A 329 -1.87 1.86 11.26
N SER A 330 -0.91 1.05 11.63
CA SER A 330 0.25 1.53 12.38
C SER A 330 1.16 2.39 11.51
N THR A 331 0.69 3.62 11.19
CA THR A 331 1.43 4.59 10.37
C THR A 331 2.79 4.90 11.00
N GLN A 332 2.85 5.01 12.33
CA GLN A 332 4.11 5.19 13.04
C GLN A 332 5.11 4.05 12.73
N ALA A 333 4.66 2.79 12.82
CA ALA A 333 5.51 1.64 12.50
C ALA A 333 5.96 1.61 11.04
N ALA A 334 5.14 2.14 10.11
CA ALA A 334 5.50 2.26 8.70
C ALA A 334 6.56 3.34 8.45
N ILE A 335 6.63 4.40 9.27
CA ILE A 335 7.63 5.48 9.15
C ILE A 335 9.00 5.05 9.67
N LEU A 336 9.05 4.25 10.75
CA LEU A 336 10.31 3.89 11.44
C LEU A 336 11.41 3.36 10.51
N PRO A 337 11.16 2.46 9.54
CA PRO A 337 12.20 2.01 8.62
C PRO A 337 12.84 3.13 7.80
N TYR A 338 12.10 4.17 7.44
CA TYR A 338 12.62 5.31 6.68
C TYR A 338 13.46 6.26 7.54
N LEU A 339 13.11 6.41 8.81
CA LEU A 339 13.92 7.13 9.78
C LEU A 339 15.24 6.38 10.05
N ASP A 340 15.16 5.06 10.22
CA ASP A 340 16.33 4.21 10.44
C ASP A 340 17.23 4.14 9.20
N LEU A 341 16.66 4.21 7.99
CA LEU A 341 17.41 4.39 6.74
C LEU A 341 18.30 5.62 6.81
N VAL A 342 17.76 6.78 7.20
CA VAL A 342 18.54 8.02 7.33
C VAL A 342 19.65 7.87 8.38
N LYS A 343 19.35 7.30 9.54
CA LYS A 343 20.32 7.08 10.63
C LYS A 343 21.45 6.16 10.16
N GLY A 344 21.14 5.05 9.50
CA GLY A 344 22.14 4.12 8.96
C GLY A 344 23.01 4.75 7.86
N LEU A 345 22.44 5.54 6.97
CA LEU A 345 23.21 6.29 5.96
C LEU A 345 24.10 7.36 6.59
N LEU A 346 23.64 8.04 7.64
CA LEU A 346 24.45 8.99 8.42
C LEU A 346 25.67 8.31 9.05
N GLN A 347 25.49 7.18 9.72
CA GLN A 347 26.57 6.38 10.30
C GLN A 347 27.58 5.97 9.23
N LEU A 348 27.08 5.45 8.10
CA LEU A 348 27.91 5.03 6.99
C LEU A 348 28.78 6.19 6.46
N ARG A 349 28.18 7.37 6.29
CA ARG A 349 28.87 8.59 5.81
C ARG A 349 29.80 9.22 6.87
N SER A 350 29.53 8.97 8.15
CA SER A 350 30.40 9.40 9.27
C SER A 350 31.58 8.44 9.52
N GLY A 351 31.70 7.35 8.74
CA GLY A 351 32.78 6.37 8.88
C GLY A 351 32.46 5.20 9.83
N GLU A 352 31.30 5.18 10.43
CA GLU A 352 30.83 4.11 11.32
C GLU A 352 30.25 2.93 10.51
N ARG A 353 31.05 2.36 9.60
CA ARG A 353 30.61 1.40 8.58
C ARG A 353 29.90 0.18 9.17
N ALA A 354 30.45 -0.42 10.25
CA ALA A 354 29.90 -1.63 10.84
C ALA A 354 28.50 -1.36 11.44
N ALA A 355 28.32 -0.28 12.17
CA ALA A 355 27.04 0.09 12.78
C ALA A 355 26.02 0.49 11.71
N GLY A 356 26.42 1.38 10.76
CA GLY A 356 25.56 1.81 9.66
C GLY A 356 25.15 0.64 8.76
N GLY A 357 26.08 -0.25 8.42
CA GLY A 357 25.77 -1.45 7.63
C GLY A 357 24.77 -2.37 8.32
N ALA A 358 24.96 -2.68 9.61
CA ALA A 358 24.04 -3.50 10.37
C ALA A 358 22.63 -2.89 10.45
N GLN A 359 22.54 -1.58 10.65
CA GLN A 359 21.25 -0.88 10.67
C GLN A 359 20.54 -0.91 9.31
N LEU A 360 21.28 -0.71 8.22
CA LEU A 360 20.73 -0.73 6.85
C LEU A 360 20.28 -2.15 6.42
N GLU A 361 20.99 -3.20 6.85
CA GLU A 361 20.55 -4.59 6.70
C GLU A 361 19.23 -4.86 7.45
N ASP A 362 19.09 -4.33 8.66
CA ASP A 362 17.84 -4.44 9.41
C ASP A 362 16.68 -3.69 8.72
N VAL A 363 16.91 -2.50 8.19
CA VAL A 363 15.94 -1.75 7.40
C VAL A 363 15.48 -2.57 6.18
N ALA A 364 16.43 -3.11 5.40
CA ALA A 364 16.14 -3.93 4.23
C ALA A 364 15.29 -5.15 4.59
N ARG A 365 15.65 -5.86 5.66
CA ARG A 365 14.90 -7.02 6.17
C ARG A 365 13.47 -6.66 6.57
N ARG A 366 13.29 -5.57 7.34
CA ARG A 366 11.97 -5.11 7.79
C ARG A 366 11.08 -4.71 6.63
N LEU A 367 11.58 -3.93 5.66
CA LEU A 367 10.79 -3.49 4.50
C LEU A 367 10.37 -4.66 3.60
N ARG A 368 11.27 -5.63 3.37
CA ARG A 368 10.96 -6.84 2.59
C ARG A 368 9.93 -7.74 3.28
N ALA A 369 9.85 -7.70 4.60
CA ALA A 369 8.91 -8.48 5.40
C ALA A 369 7.52 -7.83 5.54
N VAL A 370 7.33 -6.58 5.12
CA VAL A 370 6.02 -5.93 5.19
C VAL A 370 5.07 -6.61 4.20
N PRO A 371 3.98 -7.23 4.70
CA PRO A 371 2.99 -7.81 3.81
C PRO A 371 2.18 -6.71 3.11
N GLY A 372 1.72 -7.01 1.92
CA GLY A 372 0.85 -6.12 1.17
C GLY A 372 1.55 -5.47 -0.04
N PRO A 373 0.73 -4.95 -0.96
CA PRO A 373 1.18 -4.52 -2.28
C PRO A 373 1.98 -3.23 -2.27
N ASP A 374 1.70 -2.30 -1.34
CA ASP A 374 2.34 -0.99 -1.26
C ASP A 374 3.84 -1.12 -1.01
N ALA A 375 4.19 -1.97 -0.05
CA ALA A 375 5.58 -2.13 0.37
C ALA A 375 6.44 -2.87 -0.65
N TRP A 376 5.84 -3.64 -1.56
CA TRP A 376 6.58 -4.52 -2.46
C TRP A 376 7.61 -3.78 -3.32
N MET A 377 7.18 -2.79 -4.10
CA MET A 377 8.11 -2.02 -4.93
C MET A 377 8.89 -0.99 -4.14
N GLN A 378 8.32 -0.45 -3.08
CA GLN A 378 9.00 0.48 -2.18
C GLN A 378 10.25 -0.15 -1.55
N ALA A 379 10.18 -1.42 -1.15
CA ALA A 379 11.35 -2.15 -0.66
C ALA A 379 12.49 -2.15 -1.68
N LEU A 380 12.21 -2.40 -2.98
CA LEU A 380 13.20 -2.37 -4.05
C LEU A 380 13.89 -1.01 -4.15
N PHE A 381 13.14 0.08 -4.14
CA PHE A 381 13.68 1.44 -4.28
C PHE A 381 14.50 1.88 -3.05
N VAL A 382 14.11 1.42 -1.86
CA VAL A 382 14.91 1.65 -0.64
C VAL A 382 16.22 0.84 -0.69
N LEU A 383 16.17 -0.45 -1.07
CA LEU A 383 17.38 -1.26 -1.24
C LEU A 383 18.31 -0.66 -2.29
N GLU A 384 17.76 -0.12 -3.39
CA GLU A 384 18.56 0.59 -4.41
C GLU A 384 19.22 1.84 -3.83
N SER A 385 18.52 2.62 -3.01
CA SER A 385 19.04 3.78 -2.30
C SER A 385 20.18 3.40 -1.35
N ILE A 386 20.02 2.31 -0.58
CA ILE A 386 21.07 1.78 0.31
C ILE A 386 22.28 1.33 -0.52
N ALA A 387 22.06 0.57 -1.60
CA ALA A 387 23.13 0.11 -2.47
C ALA A 387 23.94 1.27 -3.07
N ARG A 388 23.27 2.36 -3.43
CA ARG A 388 23.92 3.58 -3.91
C ARG A 388 24.74 4.24 -2.82
N GLY A 389 24.16 4.48 -1.63
CA GLY A 389 24.86 5.05 -0.48
C GLY A 389 26.07 4.22 -0.04
N ALA A 390 25.97 2.89 -0.09
CA ALA A 390 27.06 1.97 0.18
C ALA A 390 28.21 2.12 -0.84
N ARG A 391 27.90 2.20 -2.14
CA ARG A 391 28.93 2.46 -3.17
C ARG A 391 29.62 3.81 -2.98
N GLU A 392 28.87 4.86 -2.66
CA GLU A 392 29.43 6.20 -2.37
C GLU A 392 30.33 6.21 -1.15
N ALA A 393 30.07 5.36 -0.15
CA ALA A 393 30.92 5.16 1.02
C ALA A 393 32.02 4.11 0.80
N ALA A 394 32.18 3.57 -0.42
CA ALA A 394 33.06 2.47 -0.78
C ALA A 394 32.87 1.19 0.07
N ASP A 395 31.63 0.97 0.55
CA ASP A 395 31.21 -0.28 1.21
C ASP A 395 30.62 -1.25 0.17
N TRP A 396 31.50 -1.89 -0.58
CA TRP A 396 31.12 -2.79 -1.66
C TRP A 396 30.45 -4.09 -1.19
N PRO A 397 30.81 -4.66 -0.02
CA PRO A 397 30.05 -5.79 0.55
C PRO A 397 28.60 -5.46 0.82
N LEU A 398 28.30 -4.32 1.42
CA LEU A 398 26.93 -3.87 1.66
C LEU A 398 26.19 -3.61 0.34
N ALA A 399 26.84 -2.96 -0.63
CA ALA A 399 26.27 -2.72 -1.95
C ALA A 399 25.88 -4.03 -2.66
N GLU A 400 26.71 -5.06 -2.57
CA GLU A 400 26.41 -6.40 -3.12
C GLU A 400 25.26 -7.07 -2.38
N SER A 401 25.26 -7.01 -1.04
CA SER A 401 24.18 -7.56 -0.23
C SER A 401 22.82 -6.98 -0.66
N MET A 402 22.71 -5.65 -0.77
CA MET A 402 21.50 -4.99 -1.20
C MET A 402 21.08 -5.39 -2.63
N ALA A 403 22.03 -5.49 -3.54
CA ALA A 403 21.75 -5.91 -4.92
C ALA A 403 21.21 -7.35 -4.99
N ARG A 404 21.77 -8.26 -4.19
CA ARG A 404 21.26 -9.63 -4.08
C ARG A 404 19.86 -9.69 -3.47
N GLN A 405 19.63 -8.92 -2.41
CA GLN A 405 18.33 -8.84 -1.75
C GLN A 405 17.24 -8.26 -2.68
N MET A 406 17.57 -7.28 -3.55
CA MET A 406 16.63 -6.82 -4.59
C MET A 406 16.23 -7.98 -5.50
N LEU A 407 17.16 -8.83 -5.94
CA LEU A 407 16.87 -9.96 -6.84
C LEU A 407 16.24 -11.17 -6.16
N GLU A 408 16.43 -11.34 -4.85
CA GLU A 408 15.67 -12.28 -4.04
C GLU A 408 14.22 -11.85 -3.88
N HIS A 409 14.00 -10.54 -3.76
CA HIS A 409 12.68 -9.96 -3.63
C HIS A 409 11.93 -9.96 -4.96
N ASP A 410 12.58 -9.51 -6.05
CA ASP A 410 12.06 -9.54 -7.41
C ASP A 410 13.16 -9.78 -8.43
N ARG A 411 13.17 -10.97 -9.03
CA ARG A 411 14.14 -11.35 -10.06
C ARG A 411 14.00 -10.57 -11.37
N ALA A 412 12.84 -9.97 -11.60
CA ALA A 412 12.54 -9.15 -12.77
C ALA A 412 12.94 -7.68 -12.59
N TYR A 413 13.45 -7.29 -11.41
CA TYR A 413 13.88 -5.91 -11.17
C TYR A 413 15.23 -5.60 -11.84
N ALA A 414 15.20 -4.79 -12.89
CA ALA A 414 16.40 -4.42 -13.64
C ALA A 414 17.45 -3.67 -12.81
N GLY A 415 17.01 -2.83 -11.83
CA GLY A 415 17.89 -2.11 -10.90
C GLY A 415 18.79 -3.03 -10.07
N GLY A 416 18.29 -4.21 -9.66
CA GLY A 416 19.10 -5.20 -8.94
C GLY A 416 20.22 -5.78 -9.80
N HIS A 417 19.93 -6.14 -11.06
CA HIS A 417 20.94 -6.60 -12.01
C HIS A 417 21.96 -5.51 -12.34
N TYR A 418 21.50 -4.27 -12.52
CA TYR A 418 22.39 -3.12 -12.72
C TYR A 418 23.33 -2.91 -11.53
N ALA A 419 22.82 -2.97 -10.30
CA ALA A 419 23.61 -2.83 -9.09
C ALA A 419 24.67 -3.95 -8.97
N LEU A 420 24.31 -5.22 -9.26
CA LEU A 420 25.29 -6.33 -9.29
C LEU A 420 26.37 -6.13 -10.36
N ALA A 421 26.01 -5.61 -11.52
CA ALA A 421 26.98 -5.32 -12.57
C ALA A 421 28.03 -4.29 -12.11
N LEU A 422 27.61 -3.24 -11.39
CA LEU A 422 28.52 -2.23 -10.84
C LEU A 422 29.48 -2.82 -9.79
N VAL A 423 29.00 -3.76 -8.97
CA VAL A 423 29.86 -4.49 -8.01
C VAL A 423 30.87 -5.36 -8.72
N ALA A 424 30.46 -6.08 -9.78
CA ALA A 424 31.33 -6.92 -10.57
C ALA A 424 32.42 -6.09 -11.30
N GLU A 425 32.06 -4.95 -11.88
CA GLU A 425 33.03 -4.00 -12.47
C GLU A 425 34.09 -3.57 -11.46
N GLN A 426 33.67 -3.21 -10.26
CA GLN A 426 34.61 -2.79 -9.18
C GLN A 426 35.58 -3.90 -8.80
N ARG A 427 35.21 -5.16 -8.91
CA ARG A 427 36.04 -6.34 -8.65
C ARG A 427 36.93 -6.73 -9.83
N GLY A 428 36.75 -6.08 -10.98
CA GLY A 428 37.41 -6.46 -12.23
C GLY A 428 36.86 -7.71 -12.89
N ASP A 429 35.69 -8.22 -12.44
CA ASP A 429 35.01 -9.37 -13.06
C ASP A 429 34.17 -8.90 -14.25
N ALA A 430 34.85 -8.70 -15.37
CA ALA A 430 34.21 -8.23 -16.60
C ALA A 430 33.15 -9.20 -17.15
N ALA A 431 33.28 -10.51 -16.91
CA ALA A 431 32.31 -11.50 -17.38
C ALA A 431 31.00 -11.42 -16.58
N ALA A 432 31.07 -11.35 -15.26
CA ALA A 432 29.89 -11.18 -14.40
C ALA A 432 29.22 -9.82 -14.63
N ALA A 433 30.01 -8.75 -14.78
CA ALA A 433 29.50 -7.42 -15.09
C ALA A 433 28.70 -7.41 -16.40
N HIS A 434 29.28 -7.93 -17.47
CA HIS A 434 28.60 -8.01 -18.78
C HIS A 434 27.30 -8.83 -18.71
N LYS A 435 27.32 -10.00 -18.07
CA LYS A 435 26.12 -10.85 -17.88
C LYS A 435 25.00 -10.09 -17.19
N SER A 436 25.33 -9.38 -16.09
CA SER A 436 24.35 -8.63 -15.31
C SER A 436 23.84 -7.41 -16.06
N PHE A 437 24.69 -6.66 -16.75
CA PHE A 437 24.27 -5.57 -17.63
C PHE A 437 23.36 -6.05 -18.77
N ALA A 438 23.70 -7.14 -19.45
CA ALA A 438 22.87 -7.70 -20.50
C ALA A 438 21.47 -8.10 -19.98
N THR A 439 21.38 -8.61 -18.76
CA THR A 439 20.10 -8.95 -18.13
C THR A 439 19.30 -7.68 -17.82
N ALA A 440 19.92 -6.67 -17.21
CA ALA A 440 19.25 -5.38 -16.94
C ALA A 440 18.75 -4.73 -18.23
N ALA A 441 19.56 -4.74 -19.32
CA ALA A 441 19.16 -4.20 -20.62
C ALA A 441 17.92 -4.88 -21.21
N ARG A 442 17.79 -6.20 -21.06
CA ARG A 442 16.60 -6.94 -21.51
C ARG A 442 15.35 -6.58 -20.70
N LEU A 443 15.50 -6.45 -19.38
CA LEU A 443 14.40 -6.09 -18.48
C LEU A 443 13.95 -4.64 -18.72
N TRP A 444 14.87 -3.73 -19.06
CA TRP A 444 14.58 -2.34 -19.43
C TRP A 444 14.35 -2.15 -20.94
N ALA A 445 13.88 -3.18 -21.66
CA ALA A 445 13.62 -3.08 -23.09
C ALA A 445 12.62 -1.97 -23.47
N HIS A 446 11.75 -1.59 -22.55
CA HIS A 446 10.72 -0.56 -22.73
C HIS A 446 10.97 0.69 -21.88
N ALA A 447 12.14 0.79 -21.23
CA ALA A 447 12.51 1.97 -20.46
C ALA A 447 12.69 3.20 -21.36
N ASP A 448 12.62 4.38 -20.74
CA ASP A 448 12.87 5.63 -21.46
C ASP A 448 14.27 5.63 -22.08
N ALA A 449 14.35 6.11 -23.31
CA ALA A 449 15.60 6.06 -24.09
C ALA A 449 16.74 6.91 -23.49
N ASP A 450 16.38 7.93 -22.74
CA ASP A 450 17.27 8.87 -22.04
C ASP A 450 17.62 8.42 -20.61
N LEU A 451 17.14 7.24 -20.15
CA LEU A 451 17.52 6.65 -18.86
C LEU A 451 19.07 6.51 -18.77
N PRO A 452 19.77 7.22 -17.86
CA PRO A 452 21.24 7.22 -17.82
C PRO A 452 21.82 5.83 -17.58
N GLU A 453 21.18 5.03 -16.76
CA GLU A 453 21.53 3.64 -16.49
C GLU A 453 21.48 2.80 -17.78
N LEU A 454 20.42 2.95 -18.56
CA LEU A 454 20.27 2.25 -19.85
C LEU A 454 21.33 2.68 -20.87
N GLN A 455 21.66 3.96 -20.93
CA GLN A 455 22.74 4.47 -21.80
C GLN A 455 24.10 3.91 -21.39
N ARG A 456 24.37 3.79 -20.07
CA ARG A 456 25.60 3.15 -19.56
C ARG A 456 25.66 1.66 -19.93
N LEU A 457 24.55 0.90 -19.73
CA LEU A 457 24.51 -0.51 -20.08
C LEU A 457 24.79 -0.74 -21.56
N ARG A 458 24.14 0.05 -22.45
CA ARG A 458 24.32 -0.07 -23.92
C ARG A 458 25.78 0.10 -24.32
N ARG A 459 26.48 1.05 -23.71
CA ARG A 459 27.92 1.23 -23.92
C ARG A 459 28.74 0.05 -23.41
N ALA A 460 28.44 -0.44 -22.19
CA ALA A 460 29.16 -1.56 -21.59
C ALA A 460 28.91 -2.89 -22.33
N VAL A 461 27.75 -3.09 -22.96
CA VAL A 461 27.43 -4.29 -23.74
C VAL A 461 27.98 -4.20 -25.18
N ALA A 462 28.05 -2.99 -25.77
CA ALA A 462 28.55 -2.78 -27.12
C ALA A 462 30.10 -2.76 -27.22
N SER A 463 30.82 -2.59 -26.12
CA SER A 463 32.29 -2.49 -26.08
C SER A 463 33.02 -3.85 -26.18
N ARG A 464 32.33 -4.90 -26.62
CA ARG A 464 32.84 -6.24 -26.95
C ARG A 464 32.31 -6.67 -28.32
#